data_42873d760aa661d093ffd5e34de11f87
#
_entry.id   42873d760aa661d093ffd5e34de11f87
#
_cell.length_a   1.000
_cell.length_b   1.000
_cell.length_c   1.000
_cell.angle_alpha   90.00
_cell.angle_beta   90.00
_cell.angle_gamma   90.00
#
_symmetry.space_group_name_H-M   'P 1'
#
loop_
_entity.id
_entity.type
_entity.pdbx_description
1 polymer ?
#
loop_
_entity_poly.entity_id
_entity_poly.type
_entity_poly.pdbx_seq_one_letter_code
_entity_poly.pdbx_strand_id
1 'polypeptide(L)'
;MSVLVYSESWEGTFRKSTFEAVSYASETAKLVGTDVIALSFGEVADEELGKLGNYGANKVLSATGVNKGDSEATTNLFAENVADATVIIFANTYTSKMIAPRLAAKLKAGIASNVISIPSSTSPIAVSRKAFSGKAIEKTVINSDKAIITLALNAFGLVECGGSCSIDKISASEKGSVTIEGEEIASGKISLEEAEIIVSAGRGLKGPENWGMIE
;
A
#
# COMPACT_ATOMS: atom_id res chain seq x y z
N MET A 1 14.99 -8.70 -11.34
CA MET A 1 14.22 -8.70 -10.08
C MET A 1 13.86 -7.26 -9.75
N SER A 2 12.68 -7.01 -9.16
CA SER A 2 12.29 -5.68 -8.69
C SER A 2 11.36 -5.82 -7.48
N VAL A 3 11.22 -4.74 -6.72
CA VAL A 3 10.14 -4.59 -5.72
C VAL A 3 9.05 -3.75 -6.36
N LEU A 4 7.83 -4.27 -6.41
CA LEU A 4 6.67 -3.54 -6.90
C LEU A 4 5.88 -2.99 -5.72
N VAL A 5 5.49 -1.72 -5.77
CA VAL A 5 4.68 -1.09 -4.73
C VAL A 5 3.42 -0.45 -5.31
N TYR A 6 2.28 -0.69 -4.67
CA TYR A 6 1.04 0.00 -5.02
C TYR A 6 1.03 1.40 -4.44
N SER A 7 0.95 2.39 -5.32
CA SER A 7 0.85 3.80 -4.96
C SER A 7 -0.59 4.26 -5.12
N GLU A 8 -1.39 4.05 -4.07
CA GLU A 8 -2.80 4.42 -4.05
C GLU A 8 -2.96 5.94 -4.00
N SER A 9 -3.72 6.49 -4.94
CA SER A 9 -4.10 7.90 -4.97
C SER A 9 -5.53 8.12 -4.52
N TRP A 10 -5.79 9.31 -3.98
CA TRP A 10 -7.10 9.80 -3.59
C TRP A 10 -7.32 11.16 -4.25
N GLU A 11 -8.34 11.26 -5.09
CA GLU A 11 -8.63 12.49 -5.85
C GLU A 11 -7.37 13.07 -6.54
N GLY A 12 -6.57 12.18 -7.15
CA GLY A 12 -5.37 12.56 -7.89
C GLY A 12 -4.16 12.91 -7.03
N THR A 13 -4.21 12.75 -5.71
CA THR A 13 -3.11 13.05 -4.78
C THR A 13 -2.72 11.82 -3.97
N PHE A 14 -1.46 11.76 -3.52
CA PHE A 14 -0.99 10.70 -2.64
C PHE A 14 -1.12 11.09 -1.17
N ARG A 15 -1.51 10.11 -0.35
CA ARG A 15 -1.55 10.26 1.10
C ARG A 15 -0.25 9.77 1.75
N LYS A 16 -0.07 10.10 3.01
CA LYS A 16 1.06 9.66 3.84
C LYS A 16 1.29 8.16 3.75
N SER A 17 0.23 7.36 3.80
CA SER A 17 0.29 5.89 3.71
C SER A 17 0.92 5.37 2.42
N THR A 18 0.72 6.08 1.30
CA THR A 18 1.35 5.75 0.02
C THR A 18 2.85 6.02 0.07
N PHE A 19 3.27 7.19 0.55
CA PHE A 19 4.69 7.52 0.69
C PHE A 19 5.40 6.61 1.68
N GLU A 20 4.72 6.20 2.75
CA GLU A 20 5.22 5.22 3.71
C GLU A 20 5.46 3.85 3.05
N ALA A 21 4.51 3.38 2.23
CA ALA A 21 4.66 2.13 1.49
C ALA A 21 5.82 2.18 0.49
N VAL A 22 6.02 3.31 -0.20
CA VAL A 22 7.16 3.51 -1.12
C VAL A 22 8.48 3.56 -0.36
N SER A 23 8.54 4.24 0.78
CA SER A 23 9.72 4.25 1.66
C SER A 23 10.07 2.85 2.14
N TYR A 24 9.07 2.08 2.58
CA TYR A 24 9.26 0.69 2.98
C TYR A 24 9.73 -0.18 1.80
N ALA A 25 9.19 0.04 0.60
CA ALA A 25 9.61 -0.64 -0.61
C ALA A 25 11.08 -0.33 -0.96
N SER A 26 11.51 0.92 -0.81
CA SER A 26 12.88 1.35 -1.01
C SER A 26 13.85 0.63 -0.06
N GLU A 27 13.54 0.57 1.22
CA GLU A 27 14.39 -0.14 2.18
C GLU A 27 14.38 -1.66 1.92
N THR A 28 13.24 -2.22 1.55
CA THR A 28 13.17 -3.64 1.15
C THR A 28 14.01 -3.92 -0.10
N ALA A 29 13.95 -3.02 -1.09
CA ALA A 29 14.70 -3.13 -2.33
C ALA A 29 16.22 -3.08 -2.10
N LYS A 30 16.70 -2.25 -1.17
CA LYS A 30 18.11 -2.22 -0.74
C LYS A 30 18.56 -3.56 -0.18
N LEU A 31 17.71 -4.24 0.61
CA LEU A 31 18.03 -5.56 1.16
C LEU A 31 18.08 -6.66 0.09
N VAL A 32 17.24 -6.55 -0.94
CA VAL A 32 17.19 -7.51 -2.05
C VAL A 32 18.21 -7.17 -3.15
N GLY A 33 18.76 -5.96 -3.17
CA GLY A 33 19.70 -5.47 -4.19
C GLY A 33 19.03 -5.18 -5.52
N THR A 34 17.88 -4.46 -5.52
CA THR A 34 17.07 -4.24 -6.71
C THR A 34 16.38 -2.88 -6.69
N ASP A 35 15.68 -2.54 -7.79
CA ASP A 35 14.94 -1.29 -7.96
C ASP A 35 13.50 -1.38 -7.47
N VAL A 36 12.91 -0.20 -7.20
CA VAL A 36 11.50 -0.03 -6.83
C VAL A 36 10.71 0.46 -8.04
N ILE A 37 9.65 -0.27 -8.37
CA ILE A 37 8.66 0.13 -9.36
C ILE A 37 7.36 0.44 -8.62
N ALA A 38 6.88 1.68 -8.73
CA ALA A 38 5.58 2.08 -8.21
C ALA A 38 4.50 1.90 -9.28
N LEU A 39 3.36 1.35 -8.91
CA LEU A 39 2.20 1.20 -9.78
C LEU A 39 1.04 2.04 -9.22
N SER A 40 0.56 2.99 -10.00
CA SER A 40 -0.54 3.88 -9.63
C SER A 40 -1.71 3.74 -10.60
N PHE A 41 -2.93 3.80 -10.07
CA PHE A 41 -4.18 3.75 -10.84
C PHE A 41 -4.94 5.06 -10.77
N GLY A 42 -5.63 5.39 -11.85
CA GLY A 42 -6.47 6.57 -11.98
C GLY A 42 -5.73 7.79 -12.54
N GLU A 43 -6.43 8.90 -12.55
CA GLU A 43 -5.90 10.18 -13.08
C GLU A 43 -5.04 10.85 -12.01
N VAL A 44 -3.73 10.79 -12.18
CA VAL A 44 -2.75 11.44 -11.32
C VAL A 44 -1.80 12.27 -12.17
N ALA A 45 -1.59 13.52 -11.81
CA ALA A 45 -0.69 14.42 -12.52
C ALA A 45 0.77 13.95 -12.41
N ASP A 46 1.56 14.18 -13.45
CA ASP A 46 2.96 13.75 -13.49
C ASP A 46 3.81 14.39 -12.39
N GLU A 47 3.47 15.63 -11.99
CA GLU A 47 4.12 16.27 -10.84
C GLU A 47 3.89 15.50 -9.54
N GLU A 48 2.65 15.03 -9.33
CA GLU A 48 2.31 14.21 -8.15
C GLU A 48 2.97 12.85 -8.20
N LEU A 49 2.96 12.19 -9.38
CA LEU A 49 3.65 10.91 -9.60
C LEU A 49 5.15 11.03 -9.33
N GLY A 50 5.76 12.16 -9.73
CA GLY A 50 7.18 12.44 -9.53
C GLY A 50 7.58 12.50 -8.05
N LYS A 51 6.66 12.84 -7.14
CA LYS A 51 6.93 12.85 -5.70
C LYS A 51 7.33 11.48 -5.14
N LEU A 52 6.87 10.38 -5.78
CA LEU A 52 7.23 9.02 -5.37
C LEU A 52 8.74 8.77 -5.49
N GLY A 53 9.42 9.46 -6.41
CA GLY A 53 10.88 9.40 -6.54
C GLY A 53 11.61 9.91 -5.30
N ASN A 54 11.06 10.92 -4.62
CA ASN A 54 11.65 11.44 -3.38
C ASN A 54 11.67 10.40 -2.25
N TYR A 55 10.80 9.39 -2.31
CA TYR A 55 10.70 8.30 -1.35
C TYR A 55 11.31 6.99 -1.83
N GLY A 56 12.01 7.01 -2.97
CA GLY A 56 12.83 5.91 -3.46
C GLY A 56 12.23 5.06 -4.57
N ALA A 57 11.15 5.48 -5.22
CA ALA A 57 10.72 4.87 -6.47
C ALA A 57 11.70 5.21 -7.59
N ASN A 58 12.17 4.21 -8.32
CA ASN A 58 13.01 4.40 -9.50
C ASN A 58 12.16 4.62 -10.76
N LYS A 59 11.00 3.98 -10.80
CA LYS A 59 10.08 4.03 -11.92
C LYS A 59 8.63 4.03 -11.42
N VAL A 60 7.78 4.79 -12.11
CA VAL A 60 6.32 4.80 -11.88
C VAL A 60 5.61 4.32 -13.14
N LEU A 61 4.76 3.31 -12.97
CA LEU A 61 3.80 2.87 -13.97
C LEU A 61 2.45 3.49 -13.62
N SER A 62 1.95 4.39 -14.46
CA SER A 62 0.69 5.10 -14.25
C SER A 62 -0.37 4.55 -15.20
N ALA A 63 -1.38 3.89 -14.65
CA ALA A 63 -2.49 3.31 -15.39
C ALA A 63 -3.72 4.19 -15.32
N THR A 64 -4.17 4.71 -16.45
CA THR A 64 -5.43 5.44 -16.58
C THR A 64 -6.56 4.50 -17.03
N GLY A 65 -7.81 4.91 -16.78
CA GLY A 65 -8.99 4.16 -17.23
C GLY A 65 -9.37 2.95 -16.36
N VAL A 66 -8.71 2.76 -15.21
CA VAL A 66 -9.08 1.74 -14.21
C VAL A 66 -9.56 2.42 -12.94
N ASN A 67 -10.74 2.02 -12.48
CA ASN A 67 -11.21 2.44 -11.17
C ASN A 67 -10.64 1.49 -10.10
N LYS A 68 -10.03 2.06 -9.06
CA LYS A 68 -9.45 1.30 -7.94
C LYS A 68 -10.46 0.43 -7.17
N GLY A 69 -11.75 0.75 -7.24
CA GLY A 69 -12.83 -0.06 -6.68
C GLY A 69 -13.13 -1.32 -7.48
N ASP A 70 -12.73 -1.38 -8.75
CA ASP A 70 -12.77 -2.61 -9.55
C ASP A 70 -11.57 -3.50 -9.21
N SER A 71 -11.73 -4.30 -8.17
CA SER A 71 -10.67 -5.17 -7.66
C SER A 71 -10.24 -6.27 -8.64
N GLU A 72 -11.07 -6.63 -9.62
CA GLU A 72 -10.73 -7.60 -10.65
C GLU A 72 -9.83 -6.96 -11.71
N ALA A 73 -10.24 -5.83 -12.29
CA ALA A 73 -9.44 -5.11 -13.28
C ALA A 73 -8.10 -4.67 -12.69
N THR A 74 -8.08 -4.14 -11.47
CA THR A 74 -6.85 -3.76 -10.78
C THR A 74 -5.94 -4.94 -10.52
N THR A 75 -6.48 -6.11 -10.10
CA THR A 75 -5.68 -7.33 -9.91
C THR A 75 -5.09 -7.84 -11.22
N ASN A 76 -5.85 -7.78 -12.32
CA ASN A 76 -5.37 -8.18 -13.64
C ASN A 76 -4.21 -7.29 -14.08
N LEU A 77 -4.38 -5.98 -13.98
CA LEU A 77 -3.33 -5.02 -14.33
C LEU A 77 -2.07 -5.18 -13.48
N PHE A 78 -2.21 -5.46 -12.17
CA PHE A 78 -1.07 -5.83 -11.34
C PHE A 78 -0.36 -7.07 -11.88
N ALA A 79 -1.12 -8.15 -12.15
CA ALA A 79 -0.55 -9.41 -12.60
C ALA A 79 0.19 -9.29 -13.94
N GLU A 80 -0.28 -8.43 -14.85
CA GLU A 80 0.36 -8.13 -16.12
C GLU A 80 1.68 -7.36 -15.94
N ASN A 81 1.78 -6.53 -14.91
CA ASN A 81 2.92 -5.65 -14.67
C ASN A 81 3.87 -6.14 -13.55
N VAL A 82 3.57 -7.28 -12.92
CA VAL A 82 4.44 -7.87 -11.89
C VAL A 82 5.78 -8.32 -12.48
N ALA A 83 5.80 -8.78 -13.75
CA ALA A 83 7.00 -9.23 -14.47
C ALA A 83 7.99 -9.99 -13.54
N ASP A 84 9.17 -9.40 -13.31
CA ASP A 84 10.25 -9.98 -12.51
C ASP A 84 10.18 -9.61 -11.01
N ALA A 85 9.13 -8.94 -10.56
CA ALA A 85 9.01 -8.58 -9.15
C ALA A 85 8.85 -9.82 -8.28
N THR A 86 9.70 -9.92 -7.27
CA THR A 86 9.66 -10.99 -6.27
C THR A 86 8.94 -10.55 -5.00
N VAL A 87 8.88 -9.24 -4.74
CA VAL A 87 8.18 -8.66 -3.60
C VAL A 87 7.19 -7.62 -4.09
N ILE A 88 5.96 -7.72 -3.61
CA ILE A 88 4.89 -6.78 -3.94
C ILE A 88 4.36 -6.19 -2.64
N ILE A 89 4.35 -4.86 -2.56
CA ILE A 89 4.06 -4.12 -1.34
C ILE A 89 2.80 -3.27 -1.54
N PHE A 90 1.95 -3.29 -0.52
CA PHE A 90 0.75 -2.46 -0.41
C PHE A 90 0.75 -1.76 0.95
N ALA A 91 0.22 -0.54 1.04
CA ALA A 91 -0.28 -0.03 2.30
C ALA A 91 -1.54 -0.82 2.71
N ASN A 92 -1.76 -1.08 4.00
CA ASN A 92 -2.87 -1.93 4.47
C ASN A 92 -4.22 -1.17 4.47
N THR A 93 -4.58 -0.56 3.34
CA THR A 93 -5.84 0.16 3.10
C THR A 93 -6.99 -0.80 2.77
N TYR A 94 -8.23 -0.30 2.75
CA TYR A 94 -9.39 -1.09 2.31
C TYR A 94 -9.27 -1.56 0.86
N THR A 95 -8.80 -0.69 -0.03
CA THR A 95 -8.54 -1.02 -1.44
C THR A 95 -7.52 -2.15 -1.56
N SER A 96 -6.43 -2.04 -0.82
CA SER A 96 -5.38 -3.08 -0.80
C SER A 96 -5.87 -4.42 -0.26
N LYS A 97 -6.75 -4.41 0.74
CA LYS A 97 -7.37 -5.63 1.29
C LYS A 97 -8.26 -6.36 0.28
N MET A 98 -8.79 -5.65 -0.72
CA MET A 98 -9.54 -6.27 -1.83
C MET A 98 -8.62 -6.83 -2.92
N ILE A 99 -7.51 -6.15 -3.21
CA ILE A 99 -6.61 -6.49 -4.31
C ILE A 99 -5.57 -7.54 -3.90
N ALA A 100 -4.88 -7.35 -2.78
CA ALA A 100 -3.73 -8.15 -2.40
C ALA A 100 -4.01 -9.66 -2.28
N PRO A 101 -5.10 -10.14 -1.65
CA PRO A 101 -5.40 -11.57 -1.59
C PRO A 101 -5.80 -12.16 -2.95
N ARG A 102 -6.48 -11.40 -3.81
CA ARG A 102 -6.79 -11.82 -5.18
C ARG A 102 -5.51 -11.99 -6.00
N LEU A 103 -4.60 -11.02 -5.88
CA LEU A 103 -3.30 -11.07 -6.53
C LEU A 103 -2.46 -12.24 -6.01
N ALA A 104 -2.47 -12.50 -4.70
CA ALA A 104 -1.77 -13.64 -4.10
C ALA A 104 -2.26 -14.97 -4.71
N ALA A 105 -3.56 -15.16 -4.82
CA ALA A 105 -4.13 -16.34 -5.44
C ALA A 105 -3.76 -16.47 -6.92
N LYS A 106 -3.84 -15.37 -7.68
CA LYS A 106 -3.52 -15.35 -9.12
C LYS A 106 -2.05 -15.66 -9.40
N LEU A 107 -1.15 -15.14 -8.58
CA LEU A 107 0.31 -15.33 -8.72
C LEU A 107 0.84 -16.56 -7.98
N LYS A 108 0.00 -17.28 -7.22
CA LYS A 108 0.40 -18.35 -6.29
C LYS A 108 1.47 -17.84 -5.29
N ALA A 109 1.33 -16.59 -4.88
CA ALA A 109 2.24 -15.90 -3.97
C ALA A 109 1.79 -16.06 -2.51
N GLY A 110 2.75 -16.14 -1.59
CA GLY A 110 2.47 -16.02 -0.17
C GLY A 110 2.17 -14.57 0.20
N ILE A 111 1.30 -14.37 1.19
CA ILE A 111 0.91 -13.04 1.66
C ILE A 111 1.12 -12.90 3.17
N ALA A 112 1.76 -11.80 3.58
CA ALA A 112 1.82 -11.36 4.96
C ALA A 112 1.08 -10.02 5.10
N SER A 113 0.00 -10.02 5.88
CA SER A 113 -0.82 -8.83 6.08
C SER A 113 -0.49 -8.11 7.38
N ASN A 114 -0.67 -6.78 7.39
CA ASN A 114 -0.50 -5.93 8.56
C ASN A 114 0.92 -6.01 9.16
N VAL A 115 1.93 -5.97 8.28
CA VAL A 115 3.35 -6.07 8.62
C VAL A 115 3.83 -4.77 9.27
N ILE A 116 4.70 -4.91 10.27
CA ILE A 116 5.19 -3.78 11.09
C ILE A 116 6.71 -3.63 11.07
N SER A 117 7.43 -4.48 10.34
CA SER A 117 8.90 -4.42 10.29
C SER A 117 9.40 -4.63 8.86
N ILE A 118 10.57 -4.09 8.56
CA ILE A 118 11.30 -4.51 7.35
C ILE A 118 11.58 -6.02 7.40
N PRO A 119 11.79 -6.67 6.24
CA PRO A 119 12.18 -8.06 6.22
C PRO A 119 13.46 -8.33 7.02
N SER A 120 13.40 -9.30 7.92
CA SER A 120 14.58 -9.78 8.66
C SER A 120 15.40 -10.80 7.87
N SER A 121 14.85 -11.33 6.79
CA SER A 121 15.48 -12.20 5.81
C SER A 121 14.81 -11.97 4.46
N THR A 122 15.57 -12.12 3.37
CA THR A 122 15.09 -11.95 1.98
C THR A 122 14.96 -13.26 1.22
N SER A 123 15.50 -14.36 1.75
CA SER A 123 15.42 -15.69 1.14
C SER A 123 15.44 -16.80 2.22
N PRO A 124 14.28 -17.32 2.62
CA PRO A 124 12.93 -16.86 2.36
C PRO A 124 12.63 -15.51 3.04
N ILE A 125 11.65 -14.76 2.51
CA ILE A 125 11.23 -13.48 3.11
C ILE A 125 10.60 -13.74 4.47
N ALA A 126 11.11 -13.05 5.50
CA ALA A 126 10.58 -13.13 6.85
C ALA A 126 10.28 -11.74 7.40
N VAL A 127 9.04 -11.54 7.86
CA VAL A 127 8.53 -10.26 8.38
C VAL A 127 7.82 -10.46 9.71
N SER A 128 7.70 -9.38 10.48
CA SER A 128 6.90 -9.36 11.71
C SER A 128 5.58 -8.65 11.48
N ARG A 129 4.51 -9.18 12.04
CA ARG A 129 3.16 -8.61 11.96
C ARG A 129 2.46 -8.62 13.31
N LYS A 130 1.52 -7.69 13.49
CA LYS A 130 0.63 -7.74 14.65
C LYS A 130 -0.41 -8.84 14.45
N ALA A 131 -0.58 -9.67 15.46
CA ALA A 131 -1.55 -10.74 15.50
C ALA A 131 -2.38 -10.69 16.78
N PHE A 132 -3.44 -11.49 16.85
CA PHE A 132 -4.29 -11.61 18.04
C PHE A 132 -4.78 -10.25 18.57
N SER A 133 -5.39 -9.44 17.70
CA SER A 133 -5.86 -8.08 18.01
C SER A 133 -4.77 -7.17 18.60
N GLY A 134 -3.54 -7.30 18.10
CA GLY A 134 -2.38 -6.49 18.53
C GLY A 134 -1.72 -6.96 19.84
N LYS A 135 -2.16 -8.09 20.42
CA LYS A 135 -1.61 -8.64 21.67
C LYS A 135 -0.38 -9.52 21.48
N ALA A 136 -0.09 -9.91 20.24
CA ALA A 136 1.05 -10.73 19.89
C ALA A 136 1.76 -10.18 18.65
N ILE A 137 3.04 -10.47 18.52
CA ILE A 137 3.82 -10.28 17.30
C ILE A 137 4.12 -11.65 16.74
N GLU A 138 3.69 -11.87 15.50
CA GLU A 138 3.94 -13.09 14.75
C GLU A 138 5.08 -12.85 13.76
N LYS A 139 6.02 -13.80 13.70
CA LYS A 139 7.03 -13.84 12.64
C LYS A 139 6.52 -14.74 11.52
N THR A 140 6.24 -14.15 10.38
CA THR A 140 5.74 -14.85 9.20
C THR A 140 6.89 -15.06 8.21
N VAL A 141 7.05 -16.29 7.74
CA VAL A 141 8.02 -16.67 6.71
C VAL A 141 7.25 -17.04 5.44
N ILE A 142 7.62 -16.43 4.32
CA ILE A 142 7.00 -16.66 3.01
C ILE A 142 7.96 -17.50 2.17
N ASN A 143 7.58 -18.74 1.88
CA ASN A 143 8.41 -19.71 1.16
C ASN A 143 8.11 -19.76 -0.35
N SER A 144 7.12 -19.00 -0.84
CA SER A 144 6.81 -18.92 -2.28
C SER A 144 7.80 -18.01 -3.01
N ASP A 145 7.93 -18.21 -4.33
CA ASP A 145 8.81 -17.41 -5.20
C ASP A 145 8.48 -15.92 -5.21
N LYS A 146 7.21 -15.59 -4.97
CA LYS A 146 6.72 -14.22 -4.85
C LYS A 146 6.10 -14.00 -3.47
N ALA A 147 6.38 -12.85 -2.89
CA ALA A 147 5.85 -12.43 -1.60
C ALA A 147 5.00 -11.16 -1.75
N ILE A 148 3.82 -11.17 -1.15
CA ILE A 148 2.97 -10.00 -1.04
C ILE A 148 2.96 -9.55 0.43
N ILE A 149 3.22 -8.26 0.63
CA ILE A 149 3.27 -7.65 1.96
C ILE A 149 2.26 -6.50 2.00
N THR A 150 1.35 -6.50 2.99
CA THR A 150 0.59 -5.30 3.28
C THR A 150 1.13 -4.65 4.54
N LEU A 151 1.68 -3.43 4.41
CA LEU A 151 2.30 -2.67 5.48
C LEU A 151 1.23 -2.03 6.37
N ALA A 152 1.30 -2.24 7.67
CA ALA A 152 0.43 -1.57 8.62
C ALA A 152 0.63 -0.04 8.55
N LEU A 153 -0.46 0.72 8.62
CA LEU A 153 -0.40 2.17 8.55
C LEU A 153 0.36 2.73 9.77
N ASN A 154 1.15 3.76 9.55
CA ASN A 154 2.00 4.41 10.56
C ASN A 154 2.99 3.45 11.26
N ALA A 155 3.39 2.35 10.60
CA ALA A 155 4.29 1.35 11.19
C ALA A 155 5.77 1.57 10.85
N PHE A 156 6.06 2.24 9.74
CA PHE A 156 7.44 2.40 9.26
C PHE A 156 7.89 3.85 9.24
N GLY A 157 6.99 4.77 8.87
CA GLY A 157 7.30 6.19 8.71
C GLY A 157 7.77 6.56 7.29
N LEU A 158 8.11 7.82 7.12
CA LEU A 158 8.55 8.39 5.84
C LEU A 158 10.08 8.48 5.81
N VAL A 159 10.69 8.01 4.73
CA VAL A 159 12.14 8.13 4.49
C VAL A 159 12.34 8.82 3.16
N GLU A 160 12.72 10.09 3.19
CA GLU A 160 13.03 10.85 2.00
C GLU A 160 14.45 10.55 1.52
N CYS A 161 14.58 10.21 0.23
CA CYS A 161 15.85 9.88 -0.42
C CYS A 161 16.32 10.98 -1.35
N GLY A 162 15.49 11.98 -1.67
CA GLY A 162 15.81 13.07 -2.60
C GLY A 162 16.03 12.61 -4.06
N GLY A 163 15.43 11.47 -4.43
CA GLY A 163 15.55 10.88 -5.77
C GLY A 163 14.51 11.41 -6.77
N SER A 164 14.65 10.99 -8.02
CA SER A 164 13.68 11.19 -9.10
C SER A 164 13.31 9.84 -9.70
N CYS A 165 12.15 9.76 -10.34
CA CYS A 165 11.68 8.54 -10.99
C CYS A 165 11.30 8.82 -12.45
N SER A 166 11.41 7.79 -13.30
CA SER A 166 10.80 7.82 -14.63
C SER A 166 9.32 7.49 -14.54
N ILE A 167 8.51 8.07 -15.42
CA ILE A 167 7.06 7.86 -15.45
C ILE A 167 6.68 7.27 -16.81
N ASP A 168 6.11 6.07 -16.79
CA ASP A 168 5.57 5.41 -17.96
C ASP A 168 4.05 5.30 -17.83
N LYS A 169 3.33 5.75 -18.86
CA LYS A 169 1.88 5.58 -18.94
C LYS A 169 1.57 4.20 -19.52
N ILE A 170 0.72 3.46 -18.83
CA ILE A 170 0.26 2.14 -19.27
C ILE A 170 -1.27 2.15 -19.39
N SER A 171 -1.78 1.30 -20.27
CA SER A 171 -3.23 1.11 -20.45
C SER A 171 -3.64 -0.21 -19.83
N ALA A 172 -4.82 -0.24 -19.21
CA ALA A 172 -5.42 -1.50 -18.81
C ALA A 172 -5.87 -2.28 -20.04
N SER A 173 -5.52 -3.57 -20.10
CA SER A 173 -5.94 -4.45 -21.20
C SER A 173 -7.37 -4.95 -21.03
N GLU A 174 -7.85 -5.10 -19.81
CA GLU A 174 -9.15 -5.68 -19.49
C GLU A 174 -9.93 -4.81 -18.51
N LYS A 175 -11.25 -4.76 -18.71
CA LYS A 175 -12.21 -4.26 -17.73
C LYS A 175 -12.64 -5.42 -16.85
N GLY A 176 -12.83 -5.16 -15.56
CA GLY A 176 -13.44 -6.14 -14.66
C GLY A 176 -14.93 -6.29 -14.89
N SER A 177 -15.52 -7.24 -14.19
CA SER A 177 -16.96 -7.54 -14.25
C SER A 177 -17.82 -6.61 -13.35
N VAL A 178 -17.18 -5.71 -12.60
CA VAL A 178 -17.84 -4.80 -11.64
C VAL A 178 -17.97 -3.40 -12.23
N THR A 179 -19.18 -2.86 -12.19
CA THR A 179 -19.45 -1.45 -12.52
C THR A 179 -19.64 -0.68 -11.23
N ILE A 180 -18.87 0.39 -11.04
CA ILE A 180 -18.99 1.27 -9.88
C ILE A 180 -19.94 2.40 -10.24
N GLU A 181 -21.10 2.42 -9.58
CA GLU A 181 -22.16 3.41 -9.82
C GLU A 181 -21.94 4.71 -9.04
N GLY A 182 -21.16 4.68 -7.96
CA GLY A 182 -20.84 5.86 -7.15
C GLY A 182 -19.85 5.56 -6.04
N GLU A 183 -19.20 6.60 -5.58
CA GLU A 183 -18.27 6.58 -4.44
C GLU A 183 -18.63 7.72 -3.49
N GLU A 184 -18.80 7.42 -2.20
CA GLU A 184 -18.88 8.43 -1.16
C GLU A 184 -17.53 8.52 -0.44
N ILE A 185 -16.83 9.61 -0.63
CA ILE A 185 -15.53 9.86 -0.02
C ILE A 185 -15.69 10.86 1.11
N ALA A 186 -15.30 10.48 2.33
CA ALA A 186 -15.25 11.42 3.45
C ALA A 186 -14.19 12.48 3.18
N SER A 187 -14.62 13.72 2.98
CA SER A 187 -13.73 14.86 2.72
C SER A 187 -13.59 15.76 3.97
N GLY A 188 -12.46 16.47 4.08
CA GLY A 188 -12.24 17.52 5.07
C GLY A 188 -11.90 17.06 6.48
N LYS A 189 -11.70 15.77 6.73
CA LYS A 189 -11.26 15.24 8.04
C LYS A 189 -10.21 14.15 7.83
N ILE A 190 -9.22 14.13 8.73
CA ILE A 190 -8.25 13.03 8.81
C ILE A 190 -9.01 11.77 9.23
N SER A 191 -8.86 10.68 8.48
CA SER A 191 -9.48 9.40 8.85
C SER A 191 -8.82 8.85 10.11
N LEU A 192 -9.58 8.10 10.92
CA LEU A 192 -9.04 7.46 12.12
C LEU A 192 -7.85 6.54 11.82
N GLU A 193 -7.85 5.92 10.64
CA GLU A 193 -6.78 5.00 10.24
C GLU A 193 -5.47 5.71 9.89
N GLU A 194 -5.55 6.97 9.45
CA GLU A 194 -4.38 7.79 9.08
C GLU A 194 -3.92 8.71 10.21
N ALA A 195 -4.73 8.85 11.27
CA ALA A 195 -4.40 9.69 12.41
C ALA A 195 -3.19 9.12 13.18
N GLU A 196 -2.20 9.97 13.45
CA GLU A 196 -1.04 9.61 14.29
C GLU A 196 -1.40 9.55 15.77
N ILE A 197 -2.28 10.44 16.19
CA ILE A 197 -2.76 10.53 17.57
C ILE A 197 -4.28 10.48 17.57
N ILE A 198 -4.83 9.53 18.32
CA ILE A 198 -6.26 9.36 18.49
C ILE A 198 -6.60 9.57 19.95
N VAL A 199 -7.42 10.60 20.23
CA VAL A 199 -8.02 10.80 21.55
C VAL A 199 -9.43 10.26 21.51
N SER A 200 -9.74 9.32 22.39
CA SER A 200 -11.05 8.68 22.41
C SER A 200 -11.57 8.50 23.83
N ALA A 201 -12.90 8.52 23.95
CA ALA A 201 -13.58 8.27 25.21
C ALA A 201 -14.56 7.11 25.07
N GLY A 202 -14.67 6.31 26.13
CA GLY A 202 -15.59 5.18 26.17
C GLY A 202 -17.03 5.60 26.52
N ARG A 203 -17.97 4.66 26.40
CA ARG A 203 -19.40 4.86 26.75
C ARG A 203 -19.62 5.31 28.20
N GLY A 204 -18.65 5.11 29.09
CA GLY A 204 -18.72 5.59 30.46
C GLY A 204 -18.77 7.11 30.59
N LEU A 205 -18.35 7.84 29.54
CA LEU A 205 -18.46 9.29 29.50
C LEU A 205 -19.90 9.79 29.30
N LYS A 206 -20.82 8.92 28.91
CA LYS A 206 -22.25 9.13 28.67
C LYS A 206 -22.56 10.02 27.47
N GLY A 207 -21.92 11.19 27.32
CA GLY A 207 -22.17 12.09 26.17
C GLY A 207 -21.11 13.18 26.02
N PRO A 208 -21.21 13.97 24.93
CA PRO A 208 -20.26 15.04 24.60
C PRO A 208 -20.15 16.11 25.69
N GLU A 209 -21.20 16.32 26.48
CA GLU A 209 -21.23 17.27 27.60
C GLU A 209 -20.20 16.98 28.70
N ASN A 210 -19.71 15.75 28.77
CA ASN A 210 -18.70 15.33 29.74
C ASN A 210 -17.27 15.29 29.14
N TRP A 211 -17.09 15.79 27.93
CA TRP A 211 -15.80 15.72 27.21
C TRP A 211 -14.69 16.54 27.87
N GLY A 212 -15.05 17.59 28.65
CA GLY A 212 -14.07 18.44 29.35
C GLY A 212 -13.11 17.72 30.31
N MET A 213 -13.36 16.43 30.61
CA MET A 213 -12.41 15.60 31.35
C MET A 213 -11.24 15.11 30.48
N ILE A 214 -11.41 15.15 29.17
CA ILE A 214 -10.44 14.64 28.16
C ILE A 214 -9.59 15.79 27.62
N GLU A 215 -10.19 16.98 27.48
CA GLU A 215 -9.54 18.22 27.05
C GLU A 215 -8.61 18.80 28.13
#